data_b9ea9da27cf47ba197d932604fd5e8b6
#
_entry.id   b9ea9da27cf47ba197d932604fd5e8b6
#
_cell.length_a   1.000
_cell.length_b   1.000
_cell.length_c   1.000
_cell.angle_alpha   90.00
_cell.angle_beta   90.00
_cell.angle_gamma   90.00
#
_symmetry.space_group_name_H-M   'P 1'
#
loop_
_entity.id
_entity.type
_entity.pdbx_description
1 polymer ?
#
loop_
_entity_poly.entity_id
_entity_poly.type
_entity_poly.pdbx_seq_one_letter_code
_entity_poly.pdbx_strand_id
1 'polypeptide(L)'
;MILSKHTFLADRINSDDTLILNYLSGSIDKIETKELEELKNRISLNNWDNYHLSDYMLERGYLYSDKGAEDDKINEKYLEFMDEYEKTATQLIFSTSYVCNFSCVYCFQEEYNQNSKTLNNETTDKFFHYVNKKFSNEPGGVYITLFGGEPLLGGEKHKNHIMYFLSKAVNSNIPVAIVTNGYELKNYIHDFKSLGVNIKEIQVTVDGDRENHNSRRFTRSKETTFDTIMEGVELALKNGYRINLRSILDKRNIASLVKLAEYCDEKGFLNYPANLFETSIGRNYELHSCQDTKQLFSRYDMWLEYFKLSEEFPILKKYHKPGFHGMRMLAESGELPVPIFDSCPACKKEWAFDANGGIYSCTATVGVSKYQLGNYFEKDTPLNQEKVLEWQTRDVLTMEECKDCSVSLSCGGGCATIAANENNGKIHSTNCRPVKELVGIGLEYYKIGE
;
A
#
# COMPACT_ATOMS: atom_id res chain seq x y z
N MET A 1 25.70 -20.91 20.44
CA MET A 1 25.02 -19.71 19.93
C MET A 1 24.81 -19.83 18.43
N ILE A 2 23.74 -19.26 17.90
CA ILE A 2 23.43 -19.22 16.47
C ILE A 2 23.15 -17.77 16.04
N LEU A 3 23.47 -17.44 14.79
CA LEU A 3 23.00 -16.20 14.19
C LEU A 3 21.49 -16.27 13.97
N SER A 4 20.76 -15.22 14.36
CA SER A 4 19.35 -15.11 13.99
C SER A 4 19.21 -15.10 12.47
N LYS A 5 18.30 -15.90 11.95
CA LYS A 5 17.98 -15.90 10.50
C LYS A 5 17.47 -14.56 9.99
N HIS A 6 16.98 -13.69 10.88
CA HIS A 6 16.49 -12.35 10.56
C HIS A 6 17.58 -11.25 10.68
N THR A 7 18.82 -11.63 10.96
CA THR A 7 19.96 -10.72 10.95
C THR A 7 20.53 -10.60 9.54
N PHE A 8 20.79 -9.38 9.09
CA PHE A 8 21.46 -9.13 7.82
C PHE A 8 22.31 -7.86 7.86
N LEU A 9 23.25 -7.78 6.94
CA LEU A 9 24.07 -6.60 6.70
C LEU A 9 23.44 -5.76 5.59
N ALA A 10 23.39 -4.45 5.79
CA ALA A 10 22.95 -3.48 4.80
C ALA A 10 24.04 -2.43 4.57
N ASP A 11 24.46 -2.31 3.32
CA ASP A 11 25.44 -1.31 2.89
C ASP A 11 24.70 -0.03 2.46
N ARG A 12 25.27 1.13 2.80
CA ARG A 12 24.82 2.41 2.24
C ARG A 12 25.24 2.51 0.77
N ILE A 13 24.46 3.22 -0.03
CA ILE A 13 24.71 3.28 -1.48
C ILE A 13 25.99 4.06 -1.82
N ASN A 14 26.26 5.15 -1.11
CA ASN A 14 27.33 6.10 -1.45
C ASN A 14 28.48 6.13 -0.41
N SER A 15 28.54 5.16 0.50
CA SER A 15 29.60 5.07 1.50
C SER A 15 29.98 3.60 1.77
N ASP A 16 31.17 3.40 2.35
CA ASP A 16 31.64 2.08 2.77
C ASP A 16 31.05 1.66 4.14
N ASP A 17 30.09 2.41 4.67
CA ASP A 17 29.46 2.12 5.95
C ASP A 17 28.48 0.94 5.80
N THR A 18 28.67 -0.07 6.62
CA THR A 18 27.77 -1.23 6.74
C THR A 18 27.07 -1.18 8.10
N LEU A 19 25.77 -1.43 8.10
CA LEU A 19 24.97 -1.58 9.31
C LEU A 19 24.50 -3.03 9.42
N ILE A 20 24.40 -3.53 10.66
CA ILE A 20 23.74 -4.79 10.99
C ILE A 20 22.31 -4.50 11.45
N LEU A 21 21.35 -5.24 10.91
CA LEU A 21 19.92 -5.06 11.22
C LEU A 21 19.30 -6.42 11.58
N ASN A 22 18.31 -6.35 12.49
CA ASN A 22 17.43 -7.49 12.77
C ASN A 22 16.01 -6.99 13.03
N TYR A 23 15.07 -7.30 12.12
CA TYR A 23 13.68 -6.90 12.28
C TYR A 23 12.91 -7.70 13.35
N LEU A 24 13.40 -8.88 13.77
CA LEU A 24 12.77 -9.64 14.85
C LEU A 24 12.99 -8.97 16.21
N SER A 25 14.21 -8.51 16.48
CA SER A 25 14.56 -7.79 17.71
C SER A 25 14.33 -6.28 17.65
N GLY A 26 14.19 -5.71 16.43
CA GLY A 26 14.14 -4.26 16.24
C GLY A 26 15.50 -3.56 16.36
N SER A 27 16.59 -4.31 16.26
CA SER A 27 17.95 -3.79 16.46
C SER A 27 18.59 -3.32 15.17
N ILE A 28 19.35 -2.22 15.27
CA ILE A 28 20.22 -1.71 14.23
C ILE A 28 21.47 -1.11 14.87
N ASP A 29 22.64 -1.44 14.31
CA ASP A 29 23.92 -0.93 14.77
C ASP A 29 24.87 -0.71 13.59
N LYS A 30 25.72 0.34 13.67
CA LYS A 30 26.78 0.59 12.71
C LYS A 30 27.96 -0.30 13.03
N ILE A 31 28.54 -0.94 12.02
CA ILE A 31 29.72 -1.79 12.15
C ILE A 31 30.97 -0.97 11.83
N GLU A 32 31.96 -0.98 12.72
CA GLU A 32 33.24 -0.39 12.42
C GLU A 32 33.96 -1.17 11.31
N THR A 33 34.58 -0.50 10.37
CA THR A 33 35.25 -1.12 9.21
C THR A 33 36.24 -2.22 9.61
N LYS A 34 36.94 -2.05 10.73
CA LYS A 34 37.90 -3.06 11.26
C LYS A 34 37.23 -4.35 11.74
N GLU A 35 35.93 -4.29 12.15
CA GLU A 35 35.14 -5.41 12.65
C GLU A 35 34.43 -6.18 11.51
N LEU A 36 34.18 -5.49 10.40
CA LEU A 36 33.29 -5.98 9.33
C LEU A 36 33.81 -7.31 8.73
N GLU A 37 35.09 -7.44 8.46
CA GLU A 37 35.65 -8.65 7.86
C GLU A 37 35.62 -9.83 8.85
N GLU A 38 35.89 -9.61 10.13
CA GLU A 38 35.74 -10.64 11.14
C GLU A 38 34.30 -11.07 11.28
N LEU A 39 33.37 -10.12 11.35
CA LEU A 39 31.92 -10.40 11.43
C LEU A 39 31.43 -11.19 10.22
N LYS A 40 31.79 -10.82 8.99
CA LYS A 40 31.47 -11.57 7.77
C LYS A 40 31.97 -13.00 7.82
N ASN A 41 33.20 -13.20 8.30
CA ASN A 41 33.77 -14.52 8.46
C ASN A 41 33.03 -15.34 9.51
N ARG A 42 32.67 -14.76 10.65
CA ARG A 42 31.85 -15.37 11.73
C ARG A 42 30.48 -15.79 11.21
N ILE A 43 29.83 -14.92 10.46
CA ILE A 43 28.53 -15.20 9.81
C ILE A 43 28.66 -16.40 8.85
N SER A 44 29.71 -16.44 8.01
CA SER A 44 29.91 -17.51 7.03
C SER A 44 30.16 -18.86 7.66
N LEU A 45 30.87 -18.88 8.77
CA LEU A 45 31.22 -20.10 9.51
C LEU A 45 30.16 -20.50 10.57
N ASN A 46 29.23 -19.60 10.88
CA ASN A 46 28.31 -19.70 12.00
C ASN A 46 29.01 -20.11 13.31
N ASN A 47 30.18 -19.52 13.57
CA ASN A 47 31.00 -19.80 14.75
C ASN A 47 31.18 -18.52 15.59
N TRP A 48 30.61 -18.53 16.77
CA TRP A 48 30.56 -17.40 17.70
C TRP A 48 31.41 -17.61 18.95
N ASP A 49 32.18 -18.72 19.03
CA ASP A 49 33.03 -19.03 20.17
C ASP A 49 34.14 -18.00 20.30
N ASN A 50 34.30 -17.47 21.53
CA ASN A 50 35.30 -16.44 21.86
C ASN A 50 35.26 -15.17 20.98
N TYR A 51 34.12 -14.86 20.36
CA TYR A 51 33.96 -13.58 19.68
C TYR A 51 33.66 -12.50 20.71
N HIS A 52 34.43 -11.44 20.73
CA HIS A 52 34.41 -10.40 21.77
C HIS A 52 33.10 -9.59 21.80
N LEU A 53 32.30 -9.59 20.72
CA LEU A 53 30.99 -8.96 20.64
C LEU A 53 29.83 -9.95 20.86
N SER A 54 30.07 -11.22 21.20
CA SER A 54 29.02 -12.23 21.33
C SER A 54 27.94 -11.86 22.34
N ASP A 55 28.34 -11.37 23.52
CA ASP A 55 27.38 -10.98 24.56
C ASP A 55 26.54 -9.77 24.12
N TYR A 56 27.16 -8.78 23.52
CA TYR A 56 26.47 -7.63 22.92
C TYR A 56 25.48 -8.07 21.85
N MET A 57 25.89 -8.95 20.94
CA MET A 57 25.04 -9.44 19.86
C MET A 57 23.88 -10.31 20.40
N LEU A 58 24.06 -11.05 21.49
CA LEU A 58 22.99 -11.75 22.19
C LEU A 58 21.99 -10.76 22.80
N GLU A 59 22.45 -9.74 23.51
CA GLU A 59 21.62 -8.71 24.10
C GLU A 59 20.79 -7.97 23.04
N ARG A 60 21.39 -7.67 21.89
CA ARG A 60 20.73 -7.00 20.75
C ARG A 60 19.85 -7.95 19.93
N GLY A 61 19.85 -9.26 20.19
CA GLY A 61 19.08 -10.26 19.45
C GLY A 61 19.57 -10.54 18.02
N TYR A 62 20.83 -10.21 17.72
CA TYR A 62 21.50 -10.67 16.50
C TYR A 62 21.90 -12.15 16.61
N LEU A 63 22.22 -12.60 17.81
CA LEU A 63 22.46 -13.99 18.16
C LEU A 63 21.39 -14.50 19.12
N TYR A 64 21.20 -15.81 19.14
CA TYR A 64 20.42 -16.55 20.13
C TYR A 64 21.24 -17.71 20.71
N SER A 65 20.90 -18.15 21.93
CA SER A 65 21.56 -19.31 22.56
C SER A 65 21.47 -20.56 21.69
N ASP A 66 20.30 -20.78 21.10
CA ASP A 66 19.98 -21.90 20.23
C ASP A 66 18.75 -21.55 19.36
N LYS A 67 18.36 -22.49 18.51
CA LYS A 67 17.20 -22.32 17.63
C LYS A 67 15.87 -22.21 18.39
N GLY A 68 15.73 -22.90 19.52
CA GLY A 68 14.51 -22.85 20.33
C GLY A 68 14.26 -21.45 20.85
N ALA A 69 15.30 -20.78 21.36
CA ALA A 69 15.20 -19.41 21.86
C ALA A 69 14.82 -18.41 20.74
N GLU A 70 15.30 -18.59 19.50
CA GLU A 70 14.85 -17.78 18.37
C GLU A 70 13.40 -18.07 18.00
N ASP A 71 13.01 -19.35 17.92
CA ASP A 71 11.64 -19.76 17.59
C ASP A 71 10.63 -19.24 18.65
N ASP A 72 10.99 -19.26 19.94
CA ASP A 72 10.17 -18.67 21.00
C ASP A 72 9.98 -17.17 20.80
N LYS A 73 11.03 -16.45 20.40
CA LYS A 73 10.94 -15.02 20.11
C LYS A 73 10.09 -14.73 18.87
N ILE A 74 10.19 -15.56 17.84
CA ILE A 74 9.32 -15.45 16.65
C ILE A 74 7.86 -15.66 17.05
N ASN A 75 7.56 -16.68 17.86
CA ASN A 75 6.20 -16.95 18.32
C ASN A 75 5.64 -15.79 19.18
N GLU A 76 6.43 -15.23 20.09
CA GLU A 76 6.06 -14.04 20.86
C GLU A 76 5.65 -12.89 19.93
N LYS A 77 6.53 -12.56 18.97
CA LYS A 77 6.28 -11.47 18.02
C LYS A 77 5.14 -11.73 17.04
N TYR A 78 4.91 -13.00 16.69
CA TYR A 78 3.74 -13.38 15.89
C TYR A 78 2.43 -13.15 16.63
N LEU A 79 2.37 -13.52 17.91
CA LEU A 79 1.17 -13.27 18.73
C LEU A 79 0.91 -11.77 18.93
N GLU A 80 1.96 -10.97 19.18
CA GLU A 80 1.85 -9.51 19.24
C GLU A 80 1.33 -8.93 17.90
N PHE A 81 1.87 -9.39 16.78
CA PHE A 81 1.42 -8.97 15.46
C PHE A 81 -0.06 -9.31 15.23
N MET A 82 -0.49 -10.53 15.58
CA MET A 82 -1.89 -10.95 15.41
C MET A 82 -2.84 -10.13 16.28
N ASP A 83 -2.47 -9.87 17.55
CA ASP A 83 -3.27 -9.08 18.47
C ASP A 83 -3.46 -7.63 17.99
N GLU A 84 -2.38 -6.99 17.52
CA GLU A 84 -2.46 -5.64 16.93
C GLU A 84 -3.20 -5.65 15.60
N TYR A 85 -3.00 -6.68 14.77
CA TYR A 85 -3.66 -6.81 13.48
C TYR A 85 -5.19 -6.94 13.64
N GLU A 86 -5.66 -7.69 14.64
CA GLU A 86 -7.09 -7.82 14.94
C GLU A 86 -7.75 -6.49 15.32
N LYS A 87 -7.02 -5.58 15.96
CA LYS A 87 -7.49 -4.25 16.35
C LYS A 87 -7.57 -3.26 15.20
N THR A 88 -6.95 -3.56 14.05
CA THR A 88 -7.02 -2.67 12.88
C THR A 88 -8.40 -2.70 12.23
N ALA A 89 -8.84 -1.56 11.69
CA ALA A 89 -10.13 -1.48 11.00
C ALA A 89 -10.13 -2.27 9.69
N THR A 90 -11.22 -3.00 9.43
CA THR A 90 -11.42 -3.75 8.19
C THR A 90 -11.88 -2.83 7.06
N GLN A 91 -11.16 -2.84 5.95
CA GLN A 91 -11.48 -2.09 4.74
C GLN A 91 -12.47 -2.85 3.85
N LEU A 92 -13.58 -2.22 3.54
CA LEU A 92 -14.59 -2.73 2.61
C LEU A 92 -14.55 -1.91 1.33
N ILE A 93 -13.87 -2.40 0.31
CA ILE A 93 -13.73 -1.70 -0.97
C ILE A 93 -14.96 -1.96 -1.82
N PHE A 94 -15.67 -0.92 -2.22
CA PHE A 94 -16.86 -1.02 -3.04
C PHE A 94 -16.63 -0.40 -4.42
N SER A 95 -16.60 -1.25 -5.45
CA SER A 95 -16.55 -0.81 -6.85
C SER A 95 -17.98 -0.41 -7.30
N THR A 96 -18.20 0.89 -7.43
CA THR A 96 -19.51 1.45 -7.80
C THR A 96 -19.92 1.12 -9.23
N SER A 97 -18.95 0.95 -10.10
CA SER A 97 -19.05 0.47 -11.48
C SER A 97 -17.65 0.30 -12.06
N TYR A 98 -17.55 -0.28 -13.26
CA TYR A 98 -16.30 -0.27 -14.04
C TYR A 98 -16.27 0.85 -15.10
N VAL A 99 -17.33 1.66 -15.17
CA VAL A 99 -17.41 2.81 -16.07
C VAL A 99 -16.56 3.95 -15.53
N CYS A 100 -15.81 4.61 -16.41
CA CYS A 100 -15.00 5.77 -16.11
C CYS A 100 -15.19 6.86 -17.18
N ASN A 101 -15.14 8.13 -16.79
CA ASN A 101 -15.11 9.26 -17.71
C ASN A 101 -13.72 9.50 -18.33
N PHE A 102 -12.68 8.80 -17.82
CA PHE A 102 -11.30 8.87 -18.35
C PHE A 102 -10.98 7.70 -19.27
N SER A 103 -9.90 7.88 -20.08
CA SER A 103 -9.24 6.86 -20.88
C SER A 103 -7.74 6.92 -20.61
N CYS A 104 -7.35 6.52 -19.38
CA CYS A 104 -5.95 6.53 -18.95
C CYS A 104 -5.15 5.47 -19.70
N VAL A 105 -3.93 5.79 -20.16
CA VAL A 105 -3.10 4.91 -20.99
C VAL A 105 -2.66 3.60 -20.34
N TYR A 106 -2.86 3.46 -19.03
CA TYR A 106 -2.45 2.29 -18.24
C TYR A 106 -3.59 1.67 -17.43
N CYS A 107 -4.85 2.01 -17.73
CA CYS A 107 -5.99 1.58 -16.93
C CYS A 107 -6.26 0.08 -17.11
N PHE A 108 -6.13 -0.68 -16.03
CA PHE A 108 -6.42 -2.11 -16.06
C PHE A 108 -7.92 -2.45 -16.07
N GLN A 109 -8.77 -1.51 -15.65
CA GLN A 109 -10.21 -1.74 -15.57
C GLN A 109 -10.94 -1.51 -16.91
N GLU A 110 -10.24 -1.02 -17.93
CA GLU A 110 -10.87 -0.79 -19.25
C GLU A 110 -11.38 -2.11 -19.86
N GLU A 111 -10.72 -3.23 -19.58
CA GLU A 111 -11.11 -4.56 -20.03
C GLU A 111 -12.47 -5.04 -19.43
N TYR A 112 -12.91 -4.47 -18.30
CA TYR A 112 -14.11 -4.89 -17.58
C TYR A 112 -15.37 -4.07 -17.90
N ASN A 113 -15.25 -3.02 -18.72
CA ASN A 113 -16.33 -2.08 -18.99
C ASN A 113 -17.58 -2.70 -19.67
N GLN A 114 -17.44 -3.85 -20.34
CA GLN A 114 -18.48 -4.39 -21.23
C GLN A 114 -19.71 -4.97 -20.52
N ASN A 115 -19.64 -5.32 -19.22
CA ASN A 115 -20.71 -5.95 -18.46
C ASN A 115 -20.98 -5.27 -17.10
N SER A 116 -20.65 -4.01 -16.96
CA SER A 116 -20.74 -3.31 -15.69
C SER A 116 -22.16 -2.82 -15.40
N LYS A 117 -22.75 -3.34 -14.34
CA LYS A 117 -23.86 -2.63 -13.69
C LYS A 117 -23.30 -1.41 -12.96
N THR A 118 -24.09 -0.36 -12.93
CA THR A 118 -23.81 0.82 -12.11
C THR A 118 -24.55 0.72 -10.80
N LEU A 119 -23.98 1.30 -9.75
CA LEU A 119 -24.62 1.42 -8.44
C LEU A 119 -26.03 2.00 -8.56
N ASN A 120 -26.96 1.43 -7.81
CA ASN A 120 -28.29 1.94 -7.59
C ASN A 120 -28.72 1.71 -6.14
N ASN A 121 -29.90 2.23 -5.77
CA ASN A 121 -30.37 2.16 -4.38
C ASN A 121 -30.59 0.71 -3.89
N GLU A 122 -31.11 -0.18 -4.74
CA GLU A 122 -31.30 -1.59 -4.39
C GLU A 122 -29.97 -2.29 -4.10
N THR A 123 -28.97 -2.06 -4.95
CA THR A 123 -27.62 -2.58 -4.75
C THR A 123 -27.02 -2.06 -3.45
N THR A 124 -27.20 -0.77 -3.18
CA THR A 124 -26.78 -0.15 -1.93
C THR A 124 -27.41 -0.82 -0.71
N ASP A 125 -28.74 -1.02 -0.72
CA ASP A 125 -29.44 -1.64 0.41
C ASP A 125 -28.98 -3.07 0.66
N LYS A 126 -28.77 -3.87 -0.40
CA LYS A 126 -28.24 -5.24 -0.30
C LYS A 126 -26.81 -5.25 0.26
N PHE A 127 -25.97 -4.34 -0.19
CA PHE A 127 -24.60 -4.24 0.31
C PHE A 127 -24.58 -3.91 1.81
N PHE A 128 -25.28 -2.87 2.24
CA PHE A 128 -25.33 -2.50 3.67
C PHE A 128 -26.02 -3.58 4.53
N HIS A 129 -26.99 -4.29 4.00
CA HIS A 129 -27.57 -5.47 4.69
C HIS A 129 -26.48 -6.54 4.91
N TYR A 130 -25.69 -6.86 3.89
CA TYR A 130 -24.61 -7.82 3.99
C TYR A 130 -23.52 -7.35 4.98
N VAL A 131 -23.09 -6.10 4.90
CA VAL A 131 -22.10 -5.50 5.80
C VAL A 131 -22.56 -5.60 7.25
N ASN A 132 -23.79 -5.19 7.55
CA ASN A 132 -24.33 -5.27 8.90
C ASN A 132 -24.45 -6.71 9.42
N LYS A 133 -24.72 -7.69 8.54
CA LYS A 133 -24.78 -9.09 8.93
C LYS A 133 -23.42 -9.71 9.19
N LYS A 134 -22.42 -9.38 8.35
CA LYS A 134 -21.10 -10.05 8.34
C LYS A 134 -20.06 -9.35 9.19
N PHE A 135 -20.08 -8.02 9.26
CA PHE A 135 -18.98 -7.21 9.81
C PHE A 135 -19.39 -6.36 11.02
N SER A 136 -20.59 -6.57 11.61
CA SER A 136 -21.04 -5.79 12.77
C SER A 136 -20.17 -5.96 14.03
N ASN A 137 -19.46 -7.06 14.11
CA ASN A 137 -18.64 -7.41 15.30
C ASN A 137 -17.13 -7.34 14.99
N GLU A 138 -16.71 -6.62 13.94
CA GLU A 138 -15.28 -6.45 13.67
C GLU A 138 -14.59 -5.67 14.82
N PRO A 139 -13.58 -6.23 15.50
CA PRO A 139 -12.98 -5.61 16.68
C PRO A 139 -12.42 -4.21 16.44
N GLY A 140 -11.77 -4.00 15.31
CA GLY A 140 -11.24 -2.69 14.85
C GLY A 140 -12.27 -1.80 14.14
N GLY A 141 -13.53 -2.24 14.03
CA GLY A 141 -14.55 -1.60 13.21
C GLY A 141 -14.30 -1.76 11.70
N VAL A 142 -15.14 -1.10 10.92
CA VAL A 142 -15.04 -1.12 9.45
C VAL A 142 -15.01 0.29 8.87
N TYR A 143 -14.43 0.43 7.70
CA TYR A 143 -14.62 1.61 6.85
C TYR A 143 -14.83 1.17 5.40
N ILE A 144 -15.54 1.98 4.62
CA ILE A 144 -15.80 1.69 3.21
C ILE A 144 -14.89 2.54 2.35
N THR A 145 -14.29 1.94 1.31
CA THR A 145 -13.57 2.68 0.27
C THR A 145 -14.36 2.63 -1.02
N LEU A 146 -14.89 3.78 -1.46
CA LEU A 146 -15.48 3.90 -2.79
C LEU A 146 -14.40 3.84 -3.84
N PHE A 147 -14.57 2.95 -4.79
CA PHE A 147 -13.61 2.61 -5.83
C PHE A 147 -14.32 2.25 -7.14
N GLY A 148 -13.59 1.84 -8.17
CA GLY A 148 -14.11 1.32 -9.42
C GLY A 148 -13.49 2.02 -10.63
N GLY A 149 -14.25 2.15 -11.73
CA GLY A 149 -13.85 2.97 -12.87
C GLY A 149 -13.65 4.42 -12.39
N GLU A 150 -14.76 5.08 -12.09
CA GLU A 150 -14.76 6.36 -11.35
C GLU A 150 -16.01 6.40 -10.44
N PRO A 151 -15.84 6.49 -9.10
CA PRO A 151 -16.98 6.59 -8.20
C PRO A 151 -17.67 7.95 -8.25
N LEU A 152 -16.96 9.04 -8.53
CA LEU A 152 -17.50 10.39 -8.59
C LEU A 152 -17.76 10.82 -10.03
N LEU A 153 -18.58 10.06 -10.77
CA LEU A 153 -18.98 10.47 -12.11
C LEU A 153 -19.95 11.67 -12.07
N GLY A 154 -19.92 12.48 -13.11
CA GLY A 154 -20.89 13.54 -13.35
C GLY A 154 -22.29 13.01 -13.67
N GLY A 155 -23.26 13.92 -13.65
CA GLY A 155 -24.66 13.64 -13.94
C GLY A 155 -25.50 13.35 -12.70
N GLU A 156 -26.69 13.97 -12.67
CA GLU A 156 -27.56 14.00 -11.50
C GLU A 156 -27.97 12.59 -11.00
N LYS A 157 -28.32 11.71 -11.94
CA LYS A 157 -28.74 10.35 -11.59
C LYS A 157 -27.65 9.56 -10.87
N HIS A 158 -26.41 9.61 -11.37
CA HIS A 158 -25.27 8.93 -10.74
C HIS A 158 -24.97 9.54 -9.38
N LYS A 159 -24.90 10.86 -9.32
CA LYS A 159 -24.67 11.60 -8.09
C LYS A 159 -25.71 11.24 -7.00
N ASN A 160 -26.99 11.17 -7.36
CA ASN A 160 -28.06 10.78 -6.43
C ASN A 160 -27.83 9.36 -5.86
N HIS A 161 -27.37 8.39 -6.67
CA HIS A 161 -27.05 7.05 -6.16
C HIS A 161 -25.85 7.05 -5.22
N ILE A 162 -24.79 7.81 -5.52
CA ILE A 162 -23.63 7.98 -4.63
C ILE A 162 -24.07 8.65 -3.32
N MET A 163 -24.86 9.71 -3.38
CA MET A 163 -25.35 10.38 -2.17
C MET A 163 -26.26 9.48 -1.33
N TYR A 164 -27.07 8.64 -1.97
CA TYR A 164 -27.84 7.61 -1.27
C TYR A 164 -26.95 6.60 -0.57
N PHE A 165 -25.89 6.12 -1.24
CA PHE A 165 -24.91 5.21 -0.64
C PHE A 165 -24.22 5.86 0.58
N LEU A 166 -23.78 7.11 0.45
CA LEU A 166 -23.14 7.86 1.53
C LEU A 166 -24.13 8.10 2.70
N SER A 167 -25.41 8.33 2.42
CA SER A 167 -26.41 8.45 3.49
C SER A 167 -26.56 7.17 4.32
N LYS A 168 -26.45 6.00 3.69
CA LYS A 168 -26.43 4.71 4.40
C LYS A 168 -25.16 4.55 5.24
N ALA A 169 -24.00 4.99 4.75
CA ALA A 169 -22.76 4.98 5.52
C ALA A 169 -22.87 5.88 6.76
N VAL A 170 -23.42 7.09 6.60
CA VAL A 170 -23.70 8.02 7.73
C VAL A 170 -24.64 7.38 8.75
N ASN A 171 -25.76 6.81 8.29
CA ASN A 171 -26.75 6.16 9.18
C ASN A 171 -26.19 4.93 9.90
N SER A 172 -25.20 4.25 9.33
CA SER A 172 -24.50 3.11 9.93
C SER A 172 -23.25 3.53 10.72
N ASN A 173 -22.95 4.83 10.82
CA ASN A 173 -21.72 5.38 11.44
C ASN A 173 -20.43 4.75 10.87
N ILE A 174 -20.40 4.46 9.58
CA ILE A 174 -19.25 3.87 8.89
C ILE A 174 -18.47 4.98 8.17
N PRO A 175 -17.17 5.19 8.49
CA PRO A 175 -16.31 6.12 7.78
C PRO A 175 -16.12 5.71 6.31
N VAL A 176 -15.90 6.69 5.43
CA VAL A 176 -15.74 6.45 4.00
C VAL A 176 -14.41 7.03 3.51
N ALA A 177 -13.63 6.25 2.81
CA ALA A 177 -12.54 6.71 1.96
C ALA A 177 -13.00 6.72 0.50
N ILE A 178 -12.41 7.56 -0.33
CA ILE A 178 -12.78 7.69 -1.75
C ILE A 178 -11.51 7.66 -2.58
N VAL A 179 -11.45 6.75 -3.57
CA VAL A 179 -10.40 6.70 -4.59
C VAL A 179 -10.99 7.19 -5.90
N THR A 180 -10.56 8.37 -6.35
CA THR A 180 -11.15 9.07 -7.49
C THR A 180 -10.10 9.62 -8.44
N ASN A 181 -10.46 9.80 -9.71
CA ASN A 181 -9.64 10.58 -10.63
C ASN A 181 -9.67 12.10 -10.32
N GLY A 182 -10.60 12.55 -9.48
CA GLY A 182 -10.70 13.92 -8.98
C GLY A 182 -11.40 14.92 -9.90
N TYR A 183 -11.77 14.53 -11.13
CA TYR A 183 -12.32 15.46 -12.13
C TYR A 183 -13.63 16.12 -11.69
N GLU A 184 -14.52 15.35 -11.09
CA GLU A 184 -15.80 15.83 -10.58
C GLU A 184 -15.76 16.18 -9.07
N LEU A 185 -14.62 16.03 -8.41
CA LEU A 185 -14.51 16.18 -6.95
C LEU A 185 -15.11 17.49 -6.44
N LYS A 186 -14.82 18.61 -7.10
CA LYS A 186 -15.34 19.93 -6.69
C LYS A 186 -16.86 19.97 -6.63
N ASN A 187 -17.55 19.19 -7.46
CA ASN A 187 -19.00 19.15 -7.54
C ASN A 187 -19.64 18.32 -6.41
N TYR A 188 -18.86 17.56 -5.64
CA TYR A 188 -19.31 16.72 -4.53
C TYR A 188 -19.01 17.32 -3.14
N ILE A 189 -18.02 18.22 -3.02
CA ILE A 189 -17.54 18.71 -1.72
C ILE A 189 -18.65 19.33 -0.86
N HIS A 190 -19.53 20.15 -1.46
CA HIS A 190 -20.65 20.75 -0.74
C HIS A 190 -21.63 19.69 -0.23
N ASP A 191 -21.92 18.67 -1.03
CA ASP A 191 -22.88 17.62 -0.67
C ASP A 191 -22.34 16.73 0.44
N PHE A 192 -21.03 16.39 0.39
CA PHE A 192 -20.36 15.65 1.48
C PHE A 192 -20.51 16.38 2.81
N LYS A 193 -20.31 17.70 2.79
CA LYS A 193 -20.43 18.54 3.98
C LYS A 193 -21.88 18.62 4.46
N SER A 194 -22.84 18.83 3.55
CA SER A 194 -24.27 18.93 3.86
C SER A 194 -24.82 17.62 4.43
N LEU A 195 -24.36 16.48 3.95
CA LEU A 195 -24.76 15.15 4.43
C LEU A 195 -24.04 14.77 5.74
N GLY A 196 -22.95 15.46 6.12
CA GLY A 196 -22.16 15.13 7.30
C GLY A 196 -21.39 13.81 7.16
N VAL A 197 -20.91 13.50 5.95
CA VAL A 197 -20.18 12.26 5.70
C VAL A 197 -18.85 12.29 6.44
N ASN A 198 -18.55 11.26 7.23
CA ASN A 198 -17.25 11.06 7.83
C ASN A 198 -16.26 10.56 6.76
N ILE A 199 -15.63 11.50 6.04
CA ILE A 199 -14.61 11.20 5.03
C ILE A 199 -13.25 10.99 5.71
N LYS A 200 -12.78 9.73 5.70
CA LYS A 200 -11.48 9.33 6.24
C LYS A 200 -10.32 9.85 5.38
N GLU A 201 -10.47 9.74 4.06
CA GLU A 201 -9.45 10.16 3.09
C GLU A 201 -10.07 10.25 1.68
N ILE A 202 -9.60 11.19 0.89
CA ILE A 202 -9.84 11.24 -0.56
C ILE A 202 -8.50 11.05 -1.27
N GLN A 203 -8.31 9.89 -1.92
CA GLN A 203 -7.16 9.64 -2.76
C GLN A 203 -7.45 10.16 -4.17
N VAL A 204 -6.62 11.09 -4.65
CA VAL A 204 -6.70 11.66 -6.00
C VAL A 204 -5.44 11.30 -6.78
N THR A 205 -5.59 10.83 -8.03
CA THR A 205 -4.42 10.44 -8.85
C THR A 205 -3.99 11.55 -9.80
N VAL A 206 -2.72 11.99 -9.65
CA VAL A 206 -2.06 12.99 -10.52
C VAL A 206 -0.66 12.51 -10.89
N ASP A 207 -0.41 12.27 -12.17
CA ASP A 207 0.77 11.55 -12.70
C ASP A 207 1.90 12.49 -13.17
N GLY A 208 2.27 13.46 -12.36
CA GLY A 208 3.32 14.42 -12.68
C GLY A 208 2.77 15.82 -12.96
N ASP A 209 3.57 16.64 -13.65
CA ASP A 209 3.18 18.00 -14.06
C ASP A 209 1.98 17.99 -15.03
N ARG A 210 1.48 19.19 -15.35
CA ARG A 210 0.29 19.39 -16.21
C ARG A 210 0.43 18.68 -17.55
N GLU A 211 1.58 18.77 -18.20
CA GLU A 211 1.81 18.18 -19.53
C GLU A 211 1.83 16.66 -19.44
N ASN A 212 2.63 16.11 -18.55
CA ASN A 212 2.74 14.66 -18.36
C ASN A 212 1.43 14.06 -17.88
N HIS A 213 0.75 14.69 -16.91
CA HIS A 213 -0.56 14.23 -16.44
C HIS A 213 -1.57 14.18 -17.60
N ASN A 214 -1.73 15.27 -18.34
CA ASN A 214 -2.72 15.37 -19.42
C ASN A 214 -2.44 14.41 -20.59
N SER A 215 -1.18 14.04 -20.83
CA SER A 215 -0.83 13.02 -21.83
C SER A 215 -1.18 11.60 -21.42
N ARG A 216 -1.33 11.34 -20.12
CA ARG A 216 -1.55 10.01 -19.54
C ARG A 216 -2.98 9.79 -19.07
N ARG A 217 -3.63 10.86 -18.57
CA ARG A 217 -4.94 10.84 -17.92
C ARG A 217 -5.81 11.94 -18.50
N PHE A 218 -6.60 11.57 -19.47
CA PHE A 218 -7.50 12.48 -20.20
C PHE A 218 -8.93 11.91 -20.22
N THR A 219 -9.91 12.77 -20.46
CA THR A 219 -11.30 12.33 -20.61
C THR A 219 -11.47 11.45 -21.86
N ARG A 220 -12.59 10.72 -21.96
CA ARG A 220 -12.93 9.98 -23.19
C ARG A 220 -13.06 10.89 -24.42
N SER A 221 -13.42 12.17 -24.24
CA SER A 221 -13.43 13.22 -25.27
C SER A 221 -12.05 13.84 -25.54
N LYS A 222 -10.97 13.32 -24.93
CA LYS A 222 -9.59 13.81 -25.08
C LYS A 222 -9.33 15.20 -24.50
N GLU A 223 -10.14 15.63 -23.52
CA GLU A 223 -9.94 16.88 -22.80
C GLU A 223 -8.86 16.73 -21.73
N THR A 224 -8.17 17.85 -21.47
CA THR A 224 -7.19 17.98 -20.38
C THR A 224 -7.88 17.96 -19.01
N THR A 225 -7.20 17.45 -17.98
CA THR A 225 -7.84 17.18 -16.70
C THR A 225 -7.11 17.75 -15.49
N PHE A 226 -5.82 18.09 -15.62
CA PHE A 226 -4.96 18.51 -14.50
C PHE A 226 -5.57 19.69 -13.70
N ASP A 227 -5.92 20.79 -14.38
CA ASP A 227 -6.37 22.01 -13.69
C ASP A 227 -7.68 21.79 -12.94
N THR A 228 -8.65 21.11 -13.57
CA THR A 228 -9.94 20.76 -12.95
C THR A 228 -9.75 19.88 -11.70
N ILE A 229 -8.84 18.92 -11.78
CA ILE A 229 -8.52 18.03 -10.64
C ILE A 229 -7.89 18.85 -9.50
N MET A 230 -6.89 19.68 -9.80
CA MET A 230 -6.18 20.44 -8.79
C MET A 230 -7.07 21.53 -8.13
N GLU A 231 -8.03 22.11 -8.85
CA GLU A 231 -9.09 22.95 -8.25
C GLU A 231 -9.94 22.15 -7.24
N GLY A 232 -10.30 20.90 -7.57
CA GLY A 232 -11.03 20.01 -6.69
C GLY A 232 -10.23 19.67 -5.42
N VAL A 233 -8.93 19.38 -5.57
CA VAL A 233 -7.99 19.13 -4.47
C VAL A 233 -7.89 20.34 -3.55
N GLU A 234 -7.69 21.53 -4.11
CA GLU A 234 -7.61 22.79 -3.35
C GLU A 234 -8.90 23.05 -2.56
N LEU A 235 -10.06 22.86 -3.19
CA LEU A 235 -11.36 23.03 -2.55
C LEU A 235 -11.58 22.03 -1.42
N ALA A 236 -11.18 20.76 -1.61
CA ALA A 236 -11.28 19.73 -0.59
C ALA A 236 -10.43 20.06 0.64
N LEU A 237 -9.17 20.46 0.44
CA LEU A 237 -8.26 20.89 1.51
C LEU A 237 -8.82 22.09 2.28
N LYS A 238 -9.33 23.11 1.59
CA LYS A 238 -9.97 24.29 2.21
C LYS A 238 -11.20 23.94 3.05
N ASN A 239 -11.88 22.82 2.73
CA ASN A 239 -13.01 22.30 3.51
C ASN A 239 -12.60 21.29 4.59
N GLY A 240 -11.30 21.07 4.82
CA GLY A 240 -10.76 20.21 5.86
C GLY A 240 -10.80 18.72 5.53
N TYR A 241 -10.98 18.34 4.27
CA TYR A 241 -10.89 16.95 3.85
C TYR A 241 -9.44 16.53 3.66
N ARG A 242 -9.08 15.36 4.20
CA ARG A 242 -7.77 14.75 3.98
C ARG A 242 -7.62 14.32 2.54
N ILE A 243 -6.57 14.81 1.89
CA ILE A 243 -6.18 14.44 0.53
C ILE A 243 -4.91 13.59 0.55
N ASN A 244 -4.97 12.44 -0.14
CA ASN A 244 -3.81 11.65 -0.52
C ASN A 244 -3.58 11.83 -2.02
N LEU A 245 -2.58 12.62 -2.40
CA LEU A 245 -2.23 12.86 -3.80
C LEU A 245 -1.34 11.73 -4.29
N ARG A 246 -1.90 10.82 -5.11
CA ARG A 246 -1.22 9.64 -5.61
C ARG A 246 -0.65 9.85 -7.00
N SER A 247 0.60 9.47 -7.22
CA SER A 247 1.21 9.43 -8.56
C SER A 247 1.57 7.99 -8.96
N ILE A 248 1.23 7.59 -10.19
CA ILE A 248 1.61 6.31 -10.77
C ILE A 248 2.77 6.55 -11.74
N LEU A 249 3.91 5.95 -11.44
CA LEU A 249 5.18 6.23 -12.12
C LEU A 249 5.60 5.11 -13.07
N ASP A 250 6.14 5.53 -14.19
CA ASP A 250 6.99 4.77 -15.08
C ASP A 250 8.16 5.67 -15.56
N LYS A 251 9.03 5.15 -16.44
CA LYS A 251 10.23 5.85 -16.91
C LYS A 251 9.94 7.17 -17.63
N ARG A 252 8.70 7.36 -18.13
CA ARG A 252 8.31 8.56 -18.91
C ARG A 252 7.94 9.74 -18.02
N ASN A 253 7.48 9.50 -16.79
CA ASN A 253 6.93 10.58 -15.98
C ASN A 253 7.60 10.80 -14.63
N ILE A 254 8.57 9.99 -14.20
CA ILE A 254 9.19 10.14 -12.88
C ILE A 254 9.85 11.52 -12.70
N ALA A 255 10.56 12.03 -13.72
CA ALA A 255 11.19 13.34 -13.66
C ALA A 255 10.18 14.51 -13.55
N SER A 256 8.95 14.32 -14.01
CA SER A 256 7.91 15.35 -13.91
C SER A 256 7.37 15.56 -12.50
N LEU A 257 7.72 14.67 -11.55
CA LEU A 257 7.40 14.84 -10.13
C LEU A 257 8.03 16.11 -9.56
N VAL A 258 9.18 16.56 -10.05
CA VAL A 258 9.83 17.80 -9.61
C VAL A 258 8.89 18.98 -9.80
N LYS A 259 8.36 19.16 -11.01
CA LYS A 259 7.42 20.26 -11.31
C LYS A 259 6.07 20.10 -10.58
N LEU A 260 5.62 18.86 -10.32
CA LEU A 260 4.42 18.63 -9.51
C LEU A 260 4.67 19.02 -8.05
N ALA A 261 5.84 18.72 -7.51
CA ALA A 261 6.23 19.09 -6.16
C ALA A 261 6.33 20.62 -6.01
N GLU A 262 6.95 21.31 -6.97
CA GLU A 262 7.00 22.78 -7.05
C GLU A 262 5.60 23.39 -7.09
N TYR A 263 4.72 22.87 -7.94
CA TYR A 263 3.31 23.30 -8.01
C TYR A 263 2.60 23.12 -6.66
N CYS A 264 2.77 21.99 -5.99
CA CYS A 264 2.16 21.74 -4.69
C CYS A 264 2.72 22.69 -3.61
N ASP A 265 4.00 23.05 -3.67
CA ASP A 265 4.62 24.00 -2.76
C ASP A 265 4.11 25.43 -3.00
N GLU A 266 4.07 25.88 -4.25
CA GLU A 266 3.52 27.18 -4.66
C GLU A 266 2.05 27.36 -4.23
N LYS A 267 1.26 26.28 -4.33
CA LYS A 267 -0.14 26.26 -3.85
C LYS A 267 -0.25 26.15 -2.33
N GLY A 268 0.84 25.97 -1.62
CA GLY A 268 0.87 25.80 -0.18
C GLY A 268 0.39 24.44 0.32
N PHE A 269 0.21 23.44 -0.55
CA PHE A 269 -0.28 22.12 -0.15
C PHE A 269 0.72 21.40 0.75
N LEU A 270 2.02 21.58 0.52
CA LEU A 270 3.07 20.99 1.34
C LEU A 270 3.21 21.62 2.74
N ASN A 271 2.44 22.67 3.04
CA ASN A 271 2.39 23.28 4.37
C ASN A 271 1.23 22.74 5.23
N TYR A 272 0.31 21.98 4.65
CA TYR A 272 -0.70 21.27 5.44
C TYR A 272 -0.06 20.17 6.28
N PRO A 273 -0.59 19.89 7.48
CA PRO A 273 -0.11 18.76 8.28
C PRO A 273 -0.43 17.42 7.59
N ALA A 274 0.34 16.38 7.87
CA ALA A 274 0.25 15.07 7.22
C ALA A 274 -1.13 14.39 7.36
N ASN A 275 -1.91 14.77 8.38
CA ASN A 275 -3.29 14.28 8.52
C ASN A 275 -4.30 14.99 7.60
N LEU A 276 -3.90 16.04 6.88
CA LEU A 276 -4.73 16.72 5.87
C LEU A 276 -4.19 16.56 4.45
N PHE A 277 -2.87 16.62 4.26
CA PHE A 277 -2.26 16.42 2.94
C PHE A 277 -1.13 15.42 3.02
N GLU A 278 -1.23 14.40 2.20
CA GLU A 278 -0.23 13.34 2.08
C GLU A 278 -0.03 12.99 0.61
N THR A 279 1.14 12.49 0.28
CA THR A 279 1.44 12.00 -1.07
C THR A 279 1.74 10.52 -1.05
N SER A 280 1.36 9.80 -2.10
CA SER A 280 1.73 8.41 -2.31
C SER A 280 2.25 8.17 -3.71
N ILE A 281 3.30 7.36 -3.80
CA ILE A 281 3.94 6.99 -5.06
C ILE A 281 3.70 5.52 -5.33
N GLY A 282 3.09 5.21 -6.46
CA GLY A 282 2.89 3.87 -6.97
C GLY A 282 3.72 3.61 -8.22
N ARG A 283 4.26 2.41 -8.35
CA ARG A 283 4.87 1.95 -9.59
C ARG A 283 3.77 1.44 -10.53
N ASN A 284 3.87 1.79 -11.81
CA ASN A 284 3.15 1.05 -12.84
C ASN A 284 3.81 -0.32 -13.03
N TYR A 285 3.04 -1.41 -13.18
CA TYR A 285 3.58 -2.78 -13.17
C TYR A 285 2.79 -3.74 -14.08
N GLU A 286 3.36 -4.91 -14.33
CA GLU A 286 3.00 -5.86 -15.39
C GLU A 286 1.73 -6.69 -15.14
N LEU A 287 0.92 -6.38 -14.14
CA LEU A 287 -0.26 -7.18 -13.81
C LEU A 287 -1.30 -7.25 -14.94
N HIS A 288 -1.24 -6.30 -15.87
CA HIS A 288 -2.25 -6.09 -16.90
C HIS A 288 -1.64 -6.01 -18.30
N SER A 289 -2.35 -6.56 -19.29
CA SER A 289 -1.91 -6.69 -20.69
C SER A 289 -1.72 -5.38 -21.45
N CYS A 290 -2.29 -4.28 -20.94
CA CYS A 290 -2.21 -2.95 -21.59
C CYS A 290 -0.89 -2.21 -21.37
N GLN A 291 0.10 -2.81 -20.67
CA GLN A 291 1.33 -2.14 -20.29
C GLN A 291 2.43 -2.28 -21.35
N ASP A 292 3.09 -1.16 -21.69
CA ASP A 292 4.38 -1.16 -22.40
C ASP A 292 5.49 -1.50 -21.38
N THR A 293 5.88 -2.77 -21.34
CA THR A 293 6.84 -3.29 -20.35
C THR A 293 8.21 -2.61 -20.39
N LYS A 294 8.62 -2.04 -21.54
CA LYS A 294 9.90 -1.32 -21.70
C LYS A 294 9.95 -0.03 -20.87
N GLN A 295 8.79 0.54 -20.58
CA GLN A 295 8.68 1.77 -19.81
C GLN A 295 8.52 1.51 -18.31
N LEU A 296 8.32 0.26 -17.90
CA LEU A 296 8.14 -0.07 -16.50
C LEU A 296 9.48 -0.05 -15.75
N PHE A 297 9.42 0.38 -14.52
CA PHE A 297 10.53 0.25 -13.59
C PHE A 297 10.48 -1.08 -12.86
N SER A 298 11.64 -1.64 -12.52
CA SER A 298 11.72 -2.52 -11.36
C SER A 298 11.42 -1.70 -10.09
N ARG A 299 11.10 -2.36 -9.00
CA ARG A 299 10.86 -1.66 -7.72
C ARG A 299 12.11 -0.94 -7.22
N TYR A 300 13.29 -1.57 -7.41
CA TYR A 300 14.56 -0.98 -7.04
C TYR A 300 14.90 0.24 -7.92
N ASP A 301 14.84 0.09 -9.25
CA ASP A 301 15.21 1.17 -10.17
C ASP A 301 14.35 2.42 -9.99
N MET A 302 13.04 2.25 -9.71
CA MET A 302 12.16 3.40 -9.46
C MET A 302 12.61 4.20 -8.23
N TRP A 303 12.91 3.50 -7.13
CA TRP A 303 13.31 4.18 -5.91
C TRP A 303 14.74 4.73 -5.97
N LEU A 304 15.64 4.07 -6.71
CA LEU A 304 16.98 4.59 -6.97
C LEU A 304 16.91 5.87 -7.82
N GLU A 305 16.06 5.89 -8.83
CA GLU A 305 15.87 7.09 -9.66
C GLU A 305 15.21 8.22 -8.85
N TYR A 306 14.19 7.90 -8.04
CA TYR A 306 13.59 8.88 -7.13
C TYR A 306 14.62 9.46 -6.15
N PHE A 307 15.50 8.61 -5.59
CA PHE A 307 16.57 9.05 -4.71
C PHE A 307 17.51 10.03 -5.41
N LYS A 308 18.01 9.69 -6.61
CA LYS A 308 18.89 10.59 -7.41
C LYS A 308 18.23 11.93 -7.69
N LEU A 309 16.96 11.92 -8.13
CA LEU A 309 16.20 13.14 -8.36
C LEU A 309 16.04 13.96 -7.06
N SER A 310 15.86 13.31 -5.91
CA SER A 310 15.69 14.01 -4.65
C SER A 310 16.97 14.65 -4.12
N GLU A 311 18.15 14.14 -4.51
CA GLU A 311 19.44 14.77 -4.24
C GLU A 311 19.66 16.00 -5.12
N GLU A 312 19.25 15.93 -6.38
CA GLU A 312 19.34 17.06 -7.33
C GLU A 312 18.27 18.12 -7.05
N PHE A 313 17.04 17.69 -6.68
CA PHE A 313 15.90 18.57 -6.43
C PHE A 313 15.33 18.34 -5.01
N PRO A 314 15.85 19.02 -3.98
CA PRO A 314 15.44 18.80 -2.58
C PRO A 314 13.94 19.00 -2.29
N ILE A 315 13.20 19.69 -3.16
CA ILE A 315 11.75 19.81 -3.05
C ILE A 315 11.03 18.46 -3.01
N LEU A 316 11.60 17.43 -3.64
CA LEU A 316 11.05 16.07 -3.60
C LEU A 316 11.07 15.47 -2.20
N LYS A 317 12.08 15.80 -1.36
CA LYS A 317 12.13 15.35 0.05
C LYS A 317 11.04 15.99 0.91
N LYS A 318 10.59 17.21 0.53
CA LYS A 318 9.42 17.86 1.16
C LYS A 318 8.11 17.25 0.63
N TYR A 319 8.06 16.93 -0.67
CA TYR A 319 6.88 16.42 -1.35
C TYR A 319 6.51 14.99 -0.91
N HIS A 320 7.48 14.08 -0.85
CA HIS A 320 7.22 12.68 -0.48
C HIS A 320 8.37 12.08 0.33
N LYS A 321 8.01 11.40 1.41
CA LYS A 321 8.95 10.71 2.31
C LYS A 321 8.77 9.20 2.19
N PRO A 322 9.59 8.48 1.41
CA PRO A 322 9.47 7.03 1.23
C PRO A 322 9.74 6.27 2.54
N GLY A 323 8.99 5.19 2.76
CA GLY A 323 9.14 4.37 3.97
C GLY A 323 10.44 3.55 4.02
N PHE A 324 10.95 3.10 2.85
CA PHE A 324 12.16 2.28 2.71
C PHE A 324 12.29 1.19 3.77
N HIS A 325 11.22 0.39 3.91
CA HIS A 325 11.21 -0.72 4.87
C HIS A 325 11.56 -0.32 6.31
N GLY A 326 11.04 0.82 6.76
CA GLY A 326 11.19 1.30 8.14
C GLY A 326 12.28 2.35 8.33
N MET A 327 13.07 2.68 7.32
CA MET A 327 14.14 3.68 7.46
C MET A 327 13.58 5.08 7.76
N ARG A 328 12.38 5.41 7.24
CA ARG A 328 11.69 6.63 7.62
C ARG A 328 11.34 6.65 9.12
N MET A 329 10.76 5.57 9.62
CA MET A 329 10.38 5.46 11.04
C MET A 329 11.61 5.55 11.93
N LEU A 330 12.67 4.85 11.57
CA LEU A 330 13.95 4.91 12.29
C LEU A 330 14.51 6.34 12.35
N ALA A 331 14.46 7.10 11.25
CA ALA A 331 14.92 8.48 11.23
C ALA A 331 14.02 9.43 12.06
N GLU A 332 12.71 9.17 12.13
CA GLU A 332 11.74 10.01 12.83
C GLU A 332 11.61 9.66 14.32
N SER A 333 11.73 8.38 14.71
CA SER A 333 11.51 7.89 16.08
C SER A 333 12.72 7.22 16.76
N GLY A 334 13.76 6.89 16.00
CA GLY A 334 14.90 6.11 16.50
C GLY A 334 14.64 4.60 16.59
N GLU A 335 13.50 4.11 16.11
CA GLU A 335 13.08 2.71 16.23
C GLU A 335 12.78 2.09 14.85
N LEU A 336 13.12 0.82 14.68
CA LEU A 336 12.65 0.02 13.55
C LEU A 336 11.16 -0.34 13.72
N PRO A 337 10.41 -0.54 12.62
CA PRO A 337 9.04 -1.00 12.71
C PRO A 337 8.96 -2.39 13.35
N VAL A 338 7.83 -2.66 14.01
CA VAL A 338 7.52 -4.00 14.50
C VAL A 338 7.51 -5.03 13.38
N PRO A 339 7.84 -6.30 13.66
CA PRO A 339 7.83 -7.37 12.68
C PRO A 339 6.50 -7.50 11.95
N ILE A 340 6.53 -7.68 10.64
CA ILE A 340 5.36 -7.87 9.78
C ILE A 340 5.36 -9.32 9.28
N PHE A 341 4.42 -10.13 9.73
CA PHE A 341 4.31 -11.53 9.29
C PHE A 341 3.49 -11.69 8.01
N ASP A 342 2.63 -10.74 7.70
CA ASP A 342 1.90 -10.69 6.45
C ASP A 342 1.63 -9.24 6.02
N SER A 343 1.97 -8.91 4.79
CA SER A 343 1.71 -7.59 4.19
C SER A 343 0.46 -7.57 3.31
N CYS A 344 -0.26 -8.68 3.18
CA CYS A 344 -1.45 -8.80 2.34
C CYS A 344 -2.72 -8.84 3.18
N PRO A 345 -3.54 -7.78 3.21
CA PRO A 345 -4.77 -7.72 4.01
C PRO A 345 -5.95 -8.49 3.41
N ALA A 346 -5.80 -9.06 2.22
CA ALA A 346 -6.87 -9.72 1.45
C ALA A 346 -7.56 -10.83 2.25
N CYS A 347 -8.90 -10.80 2.32
CA CYS A 347 -9.77 -11.68 3.10
C CYS A 347 -9.56 -11.67 4.62
N LYS A 348 -8.66 -10.83 5.13
CA LYS A 348 -8.39 -10.61 6.56
C LYS A 348 -8.95 -9.24 6.97
N LYS A 349 -8.25 -8.18 6.60
CA LYS A 349 -8.62 -6.78 6.86
C LYS A 349 -8.96 -5.98 5.59
N GLU A 350 -9.06 -6.65 4.45
CA GLU A 350 -9.51 -6.09 3.18
C GLU A 350 -10.47 -7.05 2.47
N TRP A 351 -11.60 -6.54 2.05
CA TRP A 351 -12.59 -7.22 1.21
C TRP A 351 -13.04 -6.28 0.10
N ALA A 352 -13.30 -6.81 -1.10
CA ALA A 352 -13.78 -6.02 -2.21
C ALA A 352 -15.14 -6.52 -2.71
N PHE A 353 -15.94 -5.57 -3.16
CA PHE A 353 -17.32 -5.78 -3.61
C PHE A 353 -17.56 -5.01 -4.89
N ASP A 354 -18.46 -5.48 -5.73
CA ASP A 354 -18.88 -4.73 -6.91
C ASP A 354 -20.42 -4.58 -7.01
N ALA A 355 -20.83 -3.69 -7.89
CA ALA A 355 -22.25 -3.43 -8.15
C ALA A 355 -22.99 -4.61 -8.82
N ASN A 356 -22.28 -5.66 -9.25
CA ASN A 356 -22.87 -6.89 -9.80
C ASN A 356 -23.23 -7.91 -8.70
N GLY A 357 -22.84 -7.64 -7.44
CA GLY A 357 -23.06 -8.52 -6.30
C GLY A 357 -21.85 -9.37 -5.93
N GLY A 358 -20.76 -9.27 -6.67
CA GLY A 358 -19.55 -10.05 -6.43
C GLY A 358 -18.84 -9.67 -5.14
N ILE A 359 -18.24 -10.67 -4.49
CA ILE A 359 -17.34 -10.55 -3.33
C ILE A 359 -15.97 -11.05 -3.76
N TYR A 360 -14.92 -10.27 -3.46
CA TYR A 360 -13.52 -10.53 -3.86
C TYR A 360 -12.56 -10.25 -2.69
N SER A 361 -11.32 -10.66 -2.83
CA SER A 361 -10.31 -10.52 -1.79
C SER A 361 -9.70 -9.10 -1.69
N CYS A 362 -9.54 -8.38 -2.81
CA CYS A 362 -8.88 -7.07 -2.85
C CYS A 362 -9.19 -6.29 -4.15
N THR A 363 -8.71 -5.05 -4.24
CA THR A 363 -8.87 -4.20 -5.44
C THR A 363 -8.32 -4.83 -6.73
N ALA A 364 -7.25 -5.61 -6.65
CA ALA A 364 -6.61 -6.22 -7.82
C ALA A 364 -7.38 -7.44 -8.36
N THR A 365 -8.31 -7.98 -7.58
CA THR A 365 -9.12 -9.15 -7.96
C THR A 365 -10.56 -8.80 -8.30
N VAL A 366 -11.02 -7.59 -7.97
CA VAL A 366 -12.40 -7.16 -8.19
C VAL A 366 -12.75 -7.18 -9.69
N GLY A 367 -13.88 -7.82 -10.03
CA GLY A 367 -14.35 -7.97 -11.41
C GLY A 367 -13.73 -9.15 -12.17
N VAL A 368 -12.75 -9.85 -11.60
CA VAL A 368 -12.12 -11.02 -12.21
C VAL A 368 -12.79 -12.29 -11.71
N SER A 369 -13.58 -12.95 -12.56
CA SER A 369 -14.46 -14.07 -12.19
C SER A 369 -13.74 -15.23 -11.51
N LYS A 370 -12.51 -15.57 -11.90
CA LYS A 370 -11.71 -16.64 -11.27
C LYS A 370 -11.40 -16.37 -9.79
N TYR A 371 -11.36 -15.09 -9.38
CA TYR A 371 -11.09 -14.65 -8.01
C TYR A 371 -12.35 -14.32 -7.21
N GLN A 372 -13.55 -14.49 -7.80
CA GLN A 372 -14.78 -14.27 -7.06
C GLN A 372 -14.92 -15.29 -5.94
N LEU A 373 -15.21 -14.79 -4.74
CA LEU A 373 -15.35 -15.56 -3.50
C LEU A 373 -16.79 -15.86 -3.13
N GLY A 374 -17.74 -15.09 -3.67
CA GLY A 374 -19.16 -15.22 -3.37
C GLY A 374 -19.99 -14.14 -4.01
N ASN A 375 -21.29 -14.05 -3.61
CA ASN A 375 -22.22 -13.04 -4.09
C ASN A 375 -23.13 -12.55 -2.96
N TYR A 376 -23.07 -11.26 -2.63
CA TYR A 376 -23.87 -10.69 -1.53
C TYR A 376 -25.34 -10.41 -1.90
N PHE A 377 -25.75 -10.59 -3.15
CA PHE A 377 -27.16 -10.55 -3.54
C PHE A 377 -27.93 -11.81 -3.13
N GLU A 378 -27.24 -12.92 -2.95
CA GLU A 378 -27.83 -14.21 -2.62
C GLU A 378 -27.91 -14.37 -1.11
N LYS A 379 -29.15 -14.59 -0.59
CA LYS A 379 -29.40 -14.64 0.87
C LYS A 379 -28.68 -15.78 1.57
N ASP A 380 -28.52 -16.92 0.90
CA ASP A 380 -28.03 -18.18 1.47
C ASP A 380 -26.73 -18.67 0.82
N THR A 381 -26.15 -17.92 -0.12
CA THR A 381 -24.90 -18.32 -0.77
C THR A 381 -23.75 -18.04 0.16
N PRO A 382 -23.19 -19.08 0.74
CA PRO A 382 -21.98 -18.90 1.52
C PRO A 382 -20.84 -18.45 0.60
N LEU A 383 -19.94 -17.67 1.17
CA LEU A 383 -18.61 -17.48 0.60
C LEU A 383 -18.00 -18.87 0.33
N ASN A 384 -17.23 -18.99 -0.72
CA ASN A 384 -16.38 -20.16 -0.91
C ASN A 384 -15.30 -20.16 0.19
N GLN A 385 -15.57 -20.90 1.26
CA GLN A 385 -14.74 -20.92 2.47
C GLN A 385 -13.32 -21.43 2.19
N GLU A 386 -13.15 -22.38 1.29
CA GLU A 386 -11.85 -22.91 0.90
C GLU A 386 -10.99 -21.82 0.26
N LYS A 387 -11.56 -21.10 -0.71
CA LYS A 387 -10.87 -19.95 -1.32
C LYS A 387 -10.56 -18.85 -0.30
N VAL A 388 -11.49 -18.53 0.60
CA VAL A 388 -11.25 -17.51 1.65
C VAL A 388 -10.11 -17.94 2.56
N LEU A 389 -10.13 -19.18 3.02
CA LEU A 389 -9.11 -19.74 3.91
C LEU A 389 -7.71 -19.71 3.27
N GLU A 390 -7.61 -19.96 1.97
CA GLU A 390 -6.36 -19.87 1.23
C GLU A 390 -5.72 -18.48 1.34
N TRP A 391 -6.51 -17.40 1.27
CA TRP A 391 -6.01 -16.04 1.50
C TRP A 391 -5.67 -15.77 2.96
N GLN A 392 -6.50 -16.26 3.89
CA GLN A 392 -6.36 -15.97 5.32
C GLN A 392 -5.16 -16.67 5.96
N THR A 393 -4.78 -17.84 5.48
CA THR A 393 -3.68 -18.64 6.04
C THR A 393 -2.31 -18.32 5.43
N ARG A 394 -2.25 -17.37 4.49
CA ARG A 394 -0.99 -16.93 3.90
C ARG A 394 -0.24 -15.99 4.84
N ASP A 395 0.98 -16.34 5.19
CA ASP A 395 1.95 -15.51 5.93
C ASP A 395 3.40 -15.95 5.63
N VAL A 396 4.38 -15.26 6.18
CA VAL A 396 5.81 -15.58 5.94
C VAL A 396 6.25 -16.88 6.62
N LEU A 397 5.51 -17.39 7.58
CA LEU A 397 5.81 -18.67 8.25
C LEU A 397 5.30 -19.86 7.45
N THR A 398 4.25 -19.66 6.62
CA THR A 398 3.63 -20.71 5.80
C THR A 398 4.21 -20.78 4.37
N MET A 399 4.90 -19.73 3.91
CA MET A 399 5.51 -19.68 2.58
C MET A 399 6.95 -20.19 2.61
N GLU A 400 7.23 -21.24 1.81
CA GLU A 400 8.53 -21.94 1.82
C GLU A 400 9.71 -21.00 1.56
N GLU A 401 9.56 -20.08 0.59
CA GLU A 401 10.62 -19.15 0.19
C GLU A 401 10.89 -18.05 1.24
N CYS A 402 9.97 -17.86 2.22
CA CYS A 402 10.10 -16.86 3.27
C CYS A 402 10.70 -17.39 4.57
N LYS A 403 10.67 -18.69 4.80
CA LYS A 403 11.08 -19.32 6.07
C LYS A 403 12.50 -18.95 6.50
N ASP A 404 13.42 -18.92 5.53
CA ASP A 404 14.85 -18.65 5.77
C ASP A 404 15.26 -17.25 5.23
N CYS A 405 14.30 -16.42 4.84
CA CYS A 405 14.59 -15.09 4.32
C CYS A 405 14.84 -14.09 5.45
N SER A 406 16.05 -13.53 5.50
CA SER A 406 16.45 -12.59 6.57
C SER A 406 15.63 -11.29 6.63
N VAL A 407 14.93 -10.95 5.56
CA VAL A 407 14.11 -9.72 5.47
C VAL A 407 12.60 -10.02 5.46
N SER A 408 12.19 -11.27 5.70
CA SER A 408 10.78 -11.67 5.64
C SER A 408 9.89 -10.85 6.57
N LEU A 409 10.37 -10.52 7.78
CA LEU A 409 9.65 -9.75 8.81
C LEU A 409 9.54 -8.24 8.52
N SER A 410 10.25 -7.73 7.51
CA SER A 410 10.03 -6.38 6.98
C SER A 410 9.24 -6.40 5.65
N CYS A 411 9.27 -7.53 4.94
CA CYS A 411 8.61 -7.71 3.64
C CYS A 411 7.16 -8.16 3.76
N GLY A 412 6.85 -9.06 4.69
CA GLY A 412 5.54 -9.70 4.85
C GLY A 412 5.11 -10.52 3.62
N GLY A 413 6.05 -11.08 2.83
CA GLY A 413 5.75 -11.95 1.70
C GLY A 413 5.22 -11.27 0.42
N GLY A 414 5.00 -9.96 0.45
CA GLY A 414 4.56 -9.18 -0.71
C GLY A 414 3.09 -9.38 -1.11
N CYS A 415 2.72 -8.94 -2.32
CA CYS A 415 1.34 -8.97 -2.82
C CYS A 415 0.93 -10.37 -3.27
N ALA A 416 -0.08 -10.96 -2.64
CA ALA A 416 -0.57 -12.30 -2.98
C ALA A 416 -1.14 -12.40 -4.40
N THR A 417 -1.83 -11.36 -4.89
CA THR A 417 -2.37 -11.36 -6.27
C THR A 417 -1.26 -11.36 -7.32
N ILE A 418 -0.20 -10.56 -7.12
CA ILE A 418 0.94 -10.57 -8.04
C ILE A 418 1.65 -11.92 -7.96
N ALA A 419 1.91 -12.43 -6.75
CA ALA A 419 2.51 -13.74 -6.54
C ALA A 419 1.73 -14.85 -7.24
N ALA A 420 0.41 -14.88 -7.10
CA ALA A 420 -0.46 -15.85 -7.78
C ALA A 420 -0.38 -15.74 -9.31
N ASN A 421 -0.34 -14.53 -9.87
CA ASN A 421 -0.21 -14.36 -11.33
C ASN A 421 1.16 -14.83 -11.86
N GLU A 422 2.23 -14.64 -11.10
CA GLU A 422 3.58 -15.08 -11.45
C GLU A 422 3.79 -16.59 -11.25
N ASN A 423 2.98 -17.23 -10.38
CA ASN A 423 3.14 -18.63 -9.96
C ASN A 423 1.89 -19.50 -10.24
N ASN A 424 1.32 -19.38 -11.44
CA ASN A 424 0.21 -20.25 -11.93
C ASN A 424 -1.02 -20.29 -11.01
N GLY A 425 -1.34 -19.20 -10.35
CA GLY A 425 -2.50 -19.07 -9.46
C GLY A 425 -2.24 -19.45 -8.00
N LYS A 426 -1.03 -19.83 -7.61
CA LYS A 426 -0.68 -20.24 -6.26
C LYS A 426 -0.63 -19.01 -5.32
N ILE A 427 -1.61 -18.88 -4.41
CA ILE A 427 -1.69 -17.78 -3.44
C ILE A 427 -0.56 -17.84 -2.41
N HIS A 428 -0.22 -19.05 -1.92
CA HIS A 428 0.92 -19.29 -1.02
C HIS A 428 2.25 -19.31 -1.78
N SER A 429 2.53 -18.21 -2.47
CA SER A 429 3.81 -17.94 -3.13
C SER A 429 4.23 -16.51 -2.86
N THR A 430 5.47 -16.17 -3.18
CA THR A 430 6.06 -14.87 -2.84
C THR A 430 6.00 -13.91 -4.02
N ASN A 431 5.81 -12.62 -3.70
CA ASN A 431 6.18 -11.52 -4.58
C ASN A 431 7.37 -10.80 -3.93
N CYS A 432 8.58 -11.31 -4.20
CA CYS A 432 9.81 -10.83 -3.59
C CYS A 432 10.07 -9.35 -3.86
N ARG A 433 10.57 -8.65 -2.83
CA ARG A 433 10.94 -7.24 -2.88
C ARG A 433 12.44 -7.11 -2.62
N PRO A 434 13.14 -6.17 -3.26
CA PRO A 434 14.57 -5.91 -3.03
C PRO A 434 14.75 -5.12 -1.71
N VAL A 435 14.43 -5.76 -0.57
CA VAL A 435 14.36 -5.08 0.75
C VAL A 435 15.72 -4.56 1.18
N LYS A 436 16.77 -5.37 1.03
CA LYS A 436 18.14 -4.98 1.45
C LYS A 436 18.62 -3.75 0.68
N GLU A 437 18.41 -3.76 -0.62
CA GLU A 437 18.78 -2.66 -1.51
C GLU A 437 17.93 -1.41 -1.21
N LEU A 438 16.65 -1.56 -0.89
CA LEU A 438 15.79 -0.44 -0.51
C LEU A 438 16.14 0.11 0.88
N VAL A 439 16.57 -0.73 1.81
CA VAL A 439 17.15 -0.30 3.09
C VAL A 439 18.39 0.51 2.84
N GLY A 440 19.32 0.05 1.99
CA GLY A 440 20.55 0.79 1.62
C GLY A 440 20.25 2.19 1.04
N ILE A 441 19.23 2.31 0.16
CA ILE A 441 18.75 3.62 -0.31
C ILE A 441 18.23 4.45 0.87
N GLY A 442 17.45 3.85 1.75
CA GLY A 442 16.82 4.53 2.89
C GLY A 442 17.84 5.04 3.91
N LEU A 443 18.88 4.26 4.21
CA LEU A 443 19.99 4.67 5.07
C LEU A 443 20.65 5.95 4.55
N GLU A 444 20.89 6.02 3.25
CA GLU A 444 21.47 7.20 2.59
C GLU A 444 20.49 8.37 2.55
N TYR A 445 19.25 8.12 2.13
CA TYR A 445 18.22 9.15 1.99
C TYR A 445 17.93 9.89 3.30
N TYR A 446 17.90 9.16 4.41
CA TYR A 446 17.61 9.70 5.75
C TYR A 446 18.88 9.99 6.57
N LYS A 447 20.06 9.78 6.01
CA LYS A 447 21.36 10.01 6.67
C LYS A 447 21.52 9.26 8.00
N ILE A 448 21.04 8.01 8.03
CA ILE A 448 21.10 7.17 9.23
C ILE A 448 22.53 6.66 9.42
N GLY A 449 23.09 6.86 10.64
CA GLY A 449 24.44 6.45 10.98
C GLY A 449 25.55 7.46 10.63
N GLU A 450 25.18 8.69 10.19
CA GLU A 450 26.12 9.81 10.06
C GLU A 450 26.52 10.38 11.40
#